data_e379f80ad70ecb79351d317cd4e6bd94
#
_entry.id   e379f80ad70ecb79351d317cd4e6bd94
#
_cell.length_a   1.000
_cell.length_b   1.000
_cell.length_c   1.000
_cell.angle_alpha   90.00
_cell.angle_beta   90.00
_cell.angle_gamma   90.00
#
_symmetry.space_group_name_H-M   'P 1'
#
loop_
_entity.id
_entity.type
_entity.pdbx_description
1 polymer ?
#
loop_
_entity_poly.entity_id
_entity_poly.type
_entity_poly.pdbx_seq_one_letter_code
_entity_poly.pdbx_strand_id
1 'polypeptide(L)'
;MKKNETISDFLLRLKKLKNALTIPVSVVVLILISSSLITINGQEGNSSQEKPKVIPLAERIGHTDQSKAMAGKNVHQGTGTLYMQTLLGRGAVTGLAFMHHGPLMPKSSIGNHFHTNSDEMFLILDGDCEFTVNGQTALMKGPVGVPCKSGNSHAVYNPSNKPADWVNFNVIITNLAQQSAGSLAAQGGGFQRSRGSYNYSADPTGLFETADDRVGVTLVKKPTFINTGQLTKESLRPVVKMNGGKDTVFYRRALGPGAFASNWAFVDHLMIPVGSSVGRHFHAGVDEVYLVIKGKGKVHVNDEWADITYGDAVPVRAGEVHAFESSATEPLELIIYGIALEKGKLDVTDVPLTMAKLQMFFEVEPANYAAFEKNYIDVYVPALRKQAGYLGSKLLLIFPADITKRNGSPESKFTFEMELMFEKEEQRVAWTKTQEHDFAWAKTSAMAKSYQWIGYDVVGMDQVADPLGKRNVTIEKQ
;
A
#
# COMPACT_ATOMS: atom_id res chain seq x y z
N MET A 1 47.98 27.69 -27.60
CA MET A 1 48.18 27.82 -26.14
C MET A 1 47.00 28.62 -25.56
N LYS A 2 46.01 27.98 -24.97
CA LYS A 2 44.95 28.68 -24.24
C LYS A 2 45.45 28.91 -22.81
N LYS A 3 45.53 30.17 -22.39
CA LYS A 3 45.87 30.51 -21.01
C LYS A 3 44.81 29.95 -20.05
N ASN A 4 45.26 29.19 -19.06
CA ASN A 4 44.39 28.76 -17.97
C ASN A 4 43.93 30.00 -17.18
N GLU A 5 42.64 30.26 -17.19
CA GLU A 5 42.01 31.31 -16.40
C GLU A 5 42.08 30.91 -14.92
N THR A 6 42.57 31.77 -14.08
CA THR A 6 42.69 31.49 -12.64
C THR A 6 41.35 31.70 -11.94
N ILE A 7 41.16 31.04 -10.80
CA ILE A 7 39.97 31.21 -9.96
C ILE A 7 39.72 32.68 -9.60
N SER A 8 40.81 33.46 -9.49
CA SER A 8 40.77 34.90 -9.25
C SER A 8 40.16 35.69 -10.42
N ASP A 9 40.49 35.31 -11.68
CA ASP A 9 39.93 35.97 -12.87
C ASP A 9 38.44 35.65 -13.05
N PHE A 10 38.03 34.44 -12.69
CA PHE A 10 36.65 34.01 -12.70
C PHE A 10 35.81 34.75 -11.63
N LEU A 11 36.33 34.88 -10.41
CA LEU A 11 35.66 35.62 -9.33
C LEU A 11 35.52 37.12 -9.64
N LEU A 12 36.49 37.70 -10.35
CA LEU A 12 36.44 39.09 -10.80
C LEU A 12 35.35 39.32 -11.86
N ARG A 13 35.14 38.36 -12.76
CA ARG A 13 34.02 38.35 -13.73
C ARG A 13 32.67 38.25 -13.07
N LEU A 14 32.53 37.37 -12.07
CA LEU A 14 31.28 37.23 -11.29
C LEU A 14 30.95 38.51 -10.51
N LYS A 15 31.96 39.20 -9.97
CA LYS A 15 31.75 40.49 -9.30
C LYS A 15 31.28 41.61 -10.25
N LYS A 16 31.70 41.57 -11.51
CA LYS A 16 31.23 42.49 -12.56
C LYS A 16 29.82 42.16 -13.04
N LEU A 17 29.43 40.88 -13.08
CA LEU A 17 28.08 40.44 -13.41
C LEU A 17 27.08 40.78 -12.30
N LYS A 18 27.50 40.75 -11.03
CA LYS A 18 26.65 41.12 -9.89
C LYS A 18 26.18 42.56 -9.93
N ASN A 19 26.99 43.45 -10.48
CA ASN A 19 26.64 44.88 -10.59
C ASN A 19 25.76 45.21 -11.81
N ALA A 20 25.50 44.22 -12.68
CA ALA A 20 24.68 44.38 -13.89
C ALA A 20 23.31 43.70 -13.81
N LEU A 21 23.07 42.83 -12.82
CA LEU A 21 21.83 42.06 -12.68
C LEU A 21 21.44 41.99 -11.19
N THR A 22 20.27 42.48 -10.83
CA THR A 22 19.68 42.38 -9.49
C THR A 22 19.18 40.96 -9.20
N ILE A 23 20.10 40.02 -8.93
CA ILE A 23 19.78 38.64 -8.57
C ILE A 23 20.12 38.42 -7.09
N PRO A 24 19.23 37.80 -6.26
CA PRO A 24 19.52 37.51 -4.85
C PRO A 24 20.70 36.55 -4.70
N VAL A 25 21.51 36.76 -3.67
CA VAL A 25 22.75 35.99 -3.38
C VAL A 25 22.51 34.47 -3.25
N SER A 26 21.32 34.06 -2.84
CA SER A 26 20.92 32.65 -2.72
C SER A 26 20.90 31.86 -4.04
N VAL A 27 20.64 32.54 -5.16
CA VAL A 27 20.59 31.87 -6.49
C VAL A 27 21.99 31.64 -7.03
N VAL A 28 22.94 32.54 -6.71
CA VAL A 28 24.33 32.42 -7.17
C VAL A 28 25.08 31.29 -6.46
N VAL A 29 24.75 31.00 -5.20
CA VAL A 29 25.34 29.90 -4.43
C VAL A 29 24.87 28.52 -4.95
N LEU A 30 23.61 28.39 -5.39
CA LEU A 30 23.12 27.14 -5.97
C LEU A 30 23.76 26.79 -7.32
N ILE A 31 24.06 27.80 -8.13
CA ILE A 31 24.73 27.59 -9.44
C ILE A 31 26.20 27.21 -9.24
N LEU A 32 26.86 27.68 -8.17
CA LEU A 32 28.27 27.36 -7.87
C LEU A 32 28.42 25.94 -7.28
N ILE A 33 27.41 25.41 -6.59
CA ILE A 33 27.44 24.04 -6.05
C ILE A 33 27.22 23.01 -7.17
N SER A 34 26.41 23.33 -8.18
CA SER A 34 26.18 22.41 -9.32
C SER A 34 27.34 22.36 -10.32
N SER A 35 28.17 23.40 -10.41
CA SER A 35 29.35 23.44 -11.32
C SER A 35 30.64 22.88 -10.70
N SER A 36 30.71 22.77 -9.35
CA SER A 36 31.90 22.22 -8.66
C SER A 36 31.91 20.69 -8.60
N LEU A 37 30.84 20.01 -9.02
CA LEU A 37 30.73 18.54 -9.04
C LEU A 37 31.13 17.89 -10.37
N ILE A 38 31.64 18.68 -11.36
CA ILE A 38 31.94 18.14 -12.70
C ILE A 38 33.44 18.10 -13.02
N THR A 39 34.32 18.43 -12.10
CA THR A 39 35.77 18.35 -12.39
C THR A 39 36.56 17.69 -11.27
N ILE A 40 36.38 16.38 -11.09
CA ILE A 40 37.38 15.52 -10.44
C ILE A 40 37.62 14.27 -11.31
N ASN A 41 38.81 14.33 -11.95
CA ASN A 41 39.61 13.23 -12.45
C ASN A 41 39.05 12.29 -13.51
N GLY A 42 39.44 12.56 -14.75
CA GLY A 42 39.69 11.50 -15.72
C GLY A 42 40.84 10.61 -15.25
N GLN A 43 40.47 9.52 -14.60
CA GLN A 43 41.25 8.28 -14.59
C GLN A 43 40.27 7.23 -15.15
N GLU A 44 40.57 6.80 -16.37
CA GLU A 44 39.91 5.64 -16.98
C GLU A 44 40.24 4.41 -16.13
N GLY A 45 39.46 4.27 -15.04
CA GLY A 45 39.27 3.00 -14.37
C GLY A 45 38.08 2.35 -15.03
N ASN A 46 38.31 1.30 -15.78
CA ASN A 46 37.32 0.41 -16.36
C ASN A 46 36.59 -0.33 -15.21
N SER A 47 35.75 0.37 -14.46
CA SER A 47 34.77 -0.24 -13.59
C SER A 47 33.51 -0.43 -14.44
N SER A 48 33.40 -1.60 -15.06
CA SER A 48 32.10 -2.13 -15.42
C SER A 48 31.26 -2.13 -14.14
N GLN A 49 30.44 -1.12 -13.92
CA GLN A 49 29.35 -1.20 -12.97
C GLN A 49 28.46 -2.32 -13.51
N GLU A 50 28.61 -3.52 -12.96
CA GLU A 50 27.64 -4.58 -13.15
C GLU A 50 26.27 -3.98 -12.83
N LYS A 51 25.38 -3.99 -13.83
CA LYS A 51 23.98 -3.68 -13.59
C LYS A 51 23.54 -4.54 -12.39
N PRO A 52 22.83 -3.97 -11.40
CA PRO A 52 22.36 -4.75 -10.26
C PRO A 52 21.69 -6.01 -10.78
N LYS A 53 22.14 -7.17 -10.32
CA LYS A 53 21.63 -8.48 -10.76
C LYS A 53 20.14 -8.53 -10.45
N VAL A 54 19.32 -8.54 -11.49
CA VAL A 54 17.88 -8.71 -11.35
C VAL A 54 17.65 -10.11 -10.80
N ILE A 55 17.10 -10.21 -9.59
CA ILE A 55 16.74 -11.50 -8.98
C ILE A 55 15.44 -11.96 -9.64
N PRO A 56 15.41 -13.15 -10.27
CA PRO A 56 14.21 -13.70 -10.88
C PRO A 56 13.06 -13.79 -9.88
N LEU A 57 11.82 -13.62 -10.36
CA LEU A 57 10.63 -13.65 -9.53
C LEU A 57 10.55 -14.93 -8.68
N ALA A 58 10.81 -16.08 -9.28
CA ALA A 58 10.79 -17.38 -8.58
C ALA A 58 11.80 -17.46 -7.40
N GLU A 59 12.92 -16.74 -7.47
CA GLU A 59 13.90 -16.67 -6.37
C GLU A 59 13.52 -15.65 -5.30
N ARG A 60 12.59 -14.74 -5.60
CA ARG A 60 12.09 -13.71 -4.67
C ARG A 60 10.94 -14.22 -3.81
N ILE A 61 10.18 -15.20 -4.30
CA ILE A 61 9.05 -15.78 -3.57
C ILE A 61 9.54 -16.59 -2.39
N GLY A 62 9.02 -16.29 -1.21
CA GLY A 62 9.26 -17.09 -0.01
C GLY A 62 8.33 -18.29 0.00
N HIS A 63 8.86 -19.48 -0.28
CA HIS A 63 8.08 -20.73 -0.26
C HIS A 63 8.12 -21.37 1.11
N THR A 64 6.96 -21.79 1.62
CA THR A 64 6.89 -22.59 2.86
C THR A 64 7.47 -23.98 2.65
N ASP A 65 8.48 -24.30 3.42
CA ASP A 65 9.15 -25.60 3.44
C ASP A 65 9.39 -26.00 4.91
N GLN A 66 8.58 -26.89 5.43
CA GLN A 66 8.65 -27.31 6.82
C GLN A 66 10.02 -27.90 7.21
N SER A 67 10.78 -28.43 6.25
CA SER A 67 12.14 -28.95 6.51
C SER A 67 13.13 -27.84 6.88
N LYS A 68 12.83 -26.61 6.54
CA LYS A 68 13.63 -25.41 6.85
C LYS A 68 13.20 -24.71 8.14
N ALA A 69 12.12 -25.17 8.75
CA ALA A 69 11.61 -24.57 9.97
C ALA A 69 12.53 -24.89 11.17
N MET A 70 12.89 -23.87 11.91
CA MET A 70 13.71 -23.97 13.11
C MET A 70 12.84 -23.95 14.36
N ALA A 71 13.18 -24.81 15.33
CA ALA A 71 12.50 -24.83 16.62
C ALA A 71 12.95 -23.66 17.50
N GLY A 72 12.04 -22.83 17.92
CA GLY A 72 12.18 -21.83 18.98
C GLY A 72 11.54 -22.37 20.26
N LYS A 73 12.31 -22.48 21.34
CA LYS A 73 11.79 -22.86 22.67
C LYS A 73 11.68 -21.64 23.55
N ASN A 74 10.55 -21.53 24.29
CA ASN A 74 10.32 -20.47 25.26
C ASN A 74 10.56 -19.07 24.68
N VAL A 75 10.05 -18.83 23.47
CA VAL A 75 10.25 -17.57 22.74
C VAL A 75 9.66 -16.42 23.55
N HIS A 76 10.44 -15.36 23.80
CA HIS A 76 10.09 -14.24 24.65
C HIS A 76 9.61 -14.65 26.06
N GLN A 77 10.31 -15.57 26.69
CA GLN A 77 9.94 -16.13 27.99
C GLN A 77 8.57 -16.83 28.01
N GLY A 78 8.00 -17.14 26.87
CA GLY A 78 6.81 -17.95 26.76
C GLY A 78 7.07 -19.41 27.12
N THR A 79 6.14 -20.29 26.77
CA THR A 79 6.22 -21.72 27.07
C THR A 79 6.21 -22.57 25.82
N GLY A 80 6.81 -23.76 25.89
CA GLY A 80 6.76 -24.77 24.85
C GLY A 80 7.59 -24.44 23.60
N THR A 81 7.09 -24.83 22.44
CA THR A 81 7.85 -24.79 21.17
C THR A 81 7.03 -24.17 20.06
N LEU A 82 7.68 -23.35 19.27
CA LEU A 82 7.21 -22.81 18.01
C LEU A 82 8.23 -23.23 16.94
N TYR A 83 7.76 -23.67 15.78
CA TYR A 83 8.61 -23.82 14.60
C TYR A 83 8.40 -22.65 13.68
N MET A 84 9.47 -22.10 13.13
CA MET A 84 9.41 -20.95 12.24
C MET A 84 10.43 -21.06 11.12
N GLN A 85 9.99 -20.73 9.93
CA GLN A 85 10.80 -20.47 8.75
C GLN A 85 10.69 -18.98 8.39
N THR A 86 11.81 -18.36 8.04
CA THR A 86 11.77 -17.03 7.43
C THR A 86 11.37 -17.17 5.97
N LEU A 87 10.17 -16.68 5.61
CA LEU A 87 9.72 -16.61 4.22
C LEU A 87 10.37 -15.43 3.49
N LEU A 88 10.34 -14.25 4.13
CA LEU A 88 10.93 -13.02 3.59
C LEU A 88 11.77 -12.36 4.68
N GLY A 89 12.96 -11.89 4.31
CA GLY A 89 13.84 -11.12 5.17
C GLY A 89 13.92 -9.65 4.80
N ARG A 90 14.81 -8.93 5.48
CA ARG A 90 15.11 -7.53 5.20
C ARG A 90 15.49 -7.33 3.75
N GLY A 91 14.96 -6.26 3.14
CA GLY A 91 15.24 -5.90 1.76
C GLY A 91 14.35 -6.58 0.73
N ALA A 92 13.45 -7.50 1.12
CA ALA A 92 12.42 -8.00 0.22
C ALA A 92 11.49 -6.85 -0.22
N VAL A 93 10.99 -6.08 0.75
CA VAL A 93 10.28 -4.83 0.57
C VAL A 93 10.74 -3.79 1.59
N THR A 94 10.40 -2.52 1.37
CA THR A 94 10.78 -1.41 2.24
C THR A 94 10.28 -1.61 3.68
N GLY A 95 11.15 -1.39 4.64
CA GLY A 95 10.79 -1.45 6.07
C GLY A 95 10.49 -2.84 6.63
N LEU A 96 10.42 -3.89 5.82
CA LEU A 96 10.23 -5.25 6.30
C LEU A 96 11.44 -5.70 7.15
N ALA A 97 11.17 -6.13 8.38
CA ALA A 97 12.17 -6.80 9.22
C ALA A 97 12.26 -8.28 8.87
N PHE A 98 11.12 -8.94 8.86
CA PHE A 98 10.95 -10.34 8.51
C PHE A 98 9.48 -10.71 8.33
N MET A 99 9.27 -11.84 7.66
CA MET A 99 8.03 -12.58 7.65
C MET A 99 8.35 -14.03 7.99
N HIS A 100 7.76 -14.54 9.06
CA HIS A 100 7.92 -15.93 9.51
C HIS A 100 6.62 -16.71 9.33
N HIS A 101 6.74 -18.02 9.11
CA HIS A 101 5.62 -18.95 9.04
C HIS A 101 5.99 -20.29 9.68
N GLY A 102 5.01 -20.91 10.34
CA GLY A 102 5.15 -22.24 10.89
C GLY A 102 4.14 -22.56 11.99
N PRO A 103 4.21 -23.77 12.58
CA PRO A 103 3.28 -24.17 13.62
C PRO A 103 3.67 -23.67 15.01
N LEU A 104 2.72 -23.03 15.70
CA LEU A 104 2.75 -22.84 17.13
C LEU A 104 2.18 -24.11 17.80
N MET A 105 3.05 -24.85 18.49
CA MET A 105 2.73 -26.18 19.02
C MET A 105 1.64 -26.14 20.11
N PRO A 106 1.01 -27.29 20.41
CA PRO A 106 0.04 -27.36 21.52
C PRO A 106 0.63 -26.84 22.83
N LYS A 107 -0.16 -26.06 23.59
CA LYS A 107 0.20 -25.51 24.89
C LYS A 107 1.49 -24.68 24.87
N SER A 108 1.79 -24.09 23.72
CA SER A 108 2.97 -23.25 23.52
C SER A 108 2.58 -21.79 23.31
N SER A 109 3.48 -20.89 23.65
CA SER A 109 3.28 -19.44 23.48
C SER A 109 4.53 -18.74 22.96
N ILE A 110 4.30 -17.58 22.33
CA ILE A 110 5.24 -16.48 22.27
C ILE A 110 4.88 -15.59 23.46
N GLY A 111 5.78 -15.44 24.42
CA GLY A 111 5.52 -14.72 25.66
C GLY A 111 5.32 -13.24 25.44
N ASN A 112 4.78 -12.59 26.48
CA ASN A 112 4.44 -11.17 26.41
C ASN A 112 5.72 -10.31 26.28
N HIS A 113 5.79 -9.51 25.22
CA HIS A 113 6.94 -8.66 24.94
C HIS A 113 6.51 -7.35 24.30
N PHE A 114 7.40 -6.35 24.38
CA PHE A 114 7.11 -4.96 24.02
C PHE A 114 7.91 -4.52 22.80
N HIS A 115 7.28 -3.75 21.91
CA HIS A 115 7.91 -3.18 20.72
C HIS A 115 8.06 -1.68 20.83
N THR A 116 9.28 -1.15 20.60
CA THR A 116 9.55 0.29 20.61
C THR A 116 9.82 0.90 19.24
N ASN A 117 10.21 0.08 18.27
CA ASN A 117 10.69 0.56 16.96
C ASN A 117 10.15 -0.23 15.76
N SER A 118 9.13 -1.06 15.99
CA SER A 118 8.46 -1.81 14.94
C SER A 118 7.01 -2.05 15.27
N ASP A 119 6.20 -2.22 14.23
CA ASP A 119 4.89 -2.83 14.33
C ASP A 119 5.00 -4.31 13.98
N GLU A 120 4.27 -5.16 14.66
CA GLU A 120 4.25 -6.59 14.40
C GLU A 120 2.82 -7.09 14.34
N MET A 121 2.56 -8.12 13.56
CA MET A 121 1.26 -8.78 13.55
C MET A 121 1.43 -10.28 13.62
N PHE A 122 0.74 -10.89 14.57
CA PHE A 122 0.50 -12.33 14.57
C PHE A 122 -0.79 -12.62 13.81
N LEU A 123 -0.71 -13.53 12.85
CA LEU A 123 -1.83 -14.06 12.09
C LEU A 123 -1.92 -15.56 12.37
N ILE A 124 -3.06 -16.01 12.83
CA ILE A 124 -3.39 -17.45 12.93
C ILE A 124 -4.21 -17.79 11.70
N LEU A 125 -3.72 -18.70 10.88
CA LEU A 125 -4.42 -19.17 9.68
C LEU A 125 -5.38 -20.31 10.00
N ASP A 126 -4.97 -21.23 10.87
CA ASP A 126 -5.80 -22.33 11.37
C ASP A 126 -5.54 -22.56 12.86
N GLY A 127 -6.61 -22.89 13.57
CA GLY A 127 -6.61 -23.07 15.02
C GLY A 127 -7.19 -21.88 15.79
N ASP A 128 -7.34 -22.05 17.10
CA ASP A 128 -7.84 -21.03 18.02
C ASP A 128 -6.72 -20.67 18.99
N CYS A 129 -6.38 -19.37 19.07
CA CYS A 129 -5.31 -18.88 19.94
C CYS A 129 -5.80 -17.76 20.87
N GLU A 130 -5.19 -17.69 22.04
CA GLU A 130 -5.33 -16.57 22.95
C GLU A 130 -4.34 -15.48 22.58
N PHE A 131 -4.85 -14.31 22.20
CA PHE A 131 -4.04 -13.13 21.94
C PHE A 131 -4.08 -12.20 23.14
N THR A 132 -2.92 -11.74 23.55
CA THR A 132 -2.78 -10.71 24.58
C THR A 132 -2.22 -9.44 23.95
N VAL A 133 -2.87 -8.30 24.20
CA VAL A 133 -2.35 -6.97 23.84
C VAL A 133 -2.55 -6.05 25.03
N ASN A 134 -1.46 -5.44 25.51
CA ASN A 134 -1.46 -4.55 26.68
C ASN A 134 -2.21 -5.14 27.89
N GLY A 135 -1.95 -6.41 28.20
CA GLY A 135 -2.55 -7.11 29.34
C GLY A 135 -4.01 -7.56 29.15
N GLN A 136 -4.65 -7.28 28.01
CA GLN A 136 -5.97 -7.78 27.72
C GLN A 136 -5.87 -9.04 26.83
N THR A 137 -6.42 -10.16 27.28
CA THR A 137 -6.35 -11.46 26.58
C THR A 137 -7.72 -11.91 26.09
N ALA A 138 -7.81 -12.31 24.83
CA ALA A 138 -9.02 -12.90 24.25
C ALA A 138 -8.70 -14.14 23.43
N LEU A 139 -9.57 -15.16 23.54
CA LEU A 139 -9.53 -16.31 22.63
C LEU A 139 -10.13 -15.91 21.29
N MET A 140 -9.38 -16.08 20.22
CA MET A 140 -9.79 -15.73 18.86
C MET A 140 -9.62 -16.93 17.93
N LYS A 141 -10.62 -17.15 17.10
CA LYS A 141 -10.61 -18.23 16.11
C LYS A 141 -9.91 -17.77 14.83
N GLY A 142 -9.00 -18.59 14.32
CA GLY A 142 -8.40 -18.40 12.99
C GLY A 142 -9.41 -18.62 11.82
N PRO A 143 -9.15 -18.05 10.63
CA PRO A 143 -8.08 -17.11 10.35
C PRO A 143 -8.35 -15.71 10.90
N VAL A 144 -7.40 -15.16 11.66
CA VAL A 144 -7.48 -13.85 12.30
C VAL A 144 -6.09 -13.26 12.55
N GLY A 145 -5.94 -11.97 12.30
CA GLY A 145 -4.70 -11.22 12.56
C GLY A 145 -4.87 -10.20 13.68
N VAL A 146 -3.86 -10.10 14.54
CA VAL A 146 -3.82 -9.13 15.64
C VAL A 146 -2.52 -8.32 15.55
N PRO A 147 -2.60 -7.05 15.17
CA PRO A 147 -1.43 -6.17 15.14
C PRO A 147 -1.04 -5.73 16.55
N CYS A 148 0.26 -5.65 16.78
CA CYS A 148 0.88 -4.96 17.89
C CYS A 148 1.56 -3.70 17.39
N LYS A 149 0.92 -2.56 17.59
CA LYS A 149 1.48 -1.25 17.26
C LYS A 149 2.67 -0.95 18.16
N SER A 150 3.72 -0.33 17.62
CA SER A 150 4.85 0.16 18.42
C SER A 150 4.37 0.98 19.62
N GLY A 151 4.97 0.74 20.77
CA GLY A 151 4.53 1.27 22.05
C GLY A 151 3.55 0.36 22.82
N ASN A 152 3.23 -0.82 22.27
CA ASN A 152 2.39 -1.83 22.91
C ASN A 152 3.16 -3.11 23.17
N SER A 153 2.63 -3.94 24.06
CA SER A 153 3.06 -5.32 24.27
C SER A 153 2.08 -6.31 23.71
N HIS A 154 2.56 -7.50 23.34
CA HIS A 154 1.69 -8.57 22.91
C HIS A 154 2.26 -9.97 23.22
N ALA A 155 1.35 -10.95 23.15
CA ALA A 155 1.64 -12.36 23.24
C ALA A 155 0.62 -13.17 22.43
N VAL A 156 0.96 -14.42 22.11
CA VAL A 156 0.03 -15.39 21.58
C VAL A 156 0.26 -16.75 22.23
N TYR A 157 -0.82 -17.44 22.58
CA TYR A 157 -0.81 -18.77 23.21
C TYR A 157 -1.76 -19.71 22.48
N ASN A 158 -1.32 -20.90 22.19
CA ASN A 158 -2.16 -21.98 21.67
C ASN A 158 -2.70 -22.84 22.82
N PRO A 159 -3.95 -22.64 23.28
CA PRO A 159 -4.54 -23.40 24.37
C PRO A 159 -4.98 -24.79 23.97
N SER A 160 -4.95 -25.12 22.68
CA SER A 160 -5.47 -26.37 22.12
C SER A 160 -4.49 -27.56 22.29
N ASN A 161 -4.93 -28.74 21.89
CA ASN A 161 -4.09 -29.95 21.82
C ASN A 161 -3.61 -30.24 20.37
N LYS A 162 -3.77 -29.26 19.45
CA LYS A 162 -3.31 -29.33 18.06
C LYS A 162 -2.40 -28.14 17.77
N PRO A 163 -1.45 -28.27 16.86
CA PRO A 163 -0.70 -27.11 16.37
C PRO A 163 -1.64 -26.07 15.77
N ALA A 164 -1.34 -24.79 15.97
CA ALA A 164 -1.98 -23.68 15.28
C ALA A 164 -1.04 -23.21 14.16
N ASP A 165 -1.59 -22.93 13.01
CA ASP A 165 -0.82 -22.39 11.89
C ASP A 165 -0.64 -20.89 12.04
N TRP A 166 0.61 -20.46 12.15
CA TRP A 166 0.99 -19.13 12.60
C TRP A 166 1.90 -18.41 11.60
N VAL A 167 1.61 -17.16 11.37
CA VAL A 167 2.44 -16.23 10.58
C VAL A 167 2.77 -15.01 11.43
N ASN A 168 3.99 -14.51 11.27
CA ASN A 168 4.46 -13.27 11.87
C ASN A 168 4.98 -12.32 10.80
N PHE A 169 4.53 -11.07 10.83
CA PHE A 169 4.96 -10.01 9.92
C PHE A 169 5.40 -8.80 10.74
N ASN A 170 6.63 -8.33 10.53
CA ASN A 170 7.22 -7.24 11.32
C ASN A 170 7.75 -6.13 10.41
N VAL A 171 7.33 -4.89 10.67
CA VAL A 171 7.72 -3.68 9.94
C VAL A 171 8.41 -2.70 10.88
N ILE A 172 9.65 -2.33 10.54
CA ILE A 172 10.46 -1.39 11.32
C ILE A 172 9.99 0.04 11.10
N ILE A 173 9.96 0.85 12.15
CA ILE A 173 9.80 2.30 12.05
C ILE A 173 11.13 2.87 11.55
N THR A 174 11.13 3.32 10.31
CA THR A 174 12.33 3.91 9.67
C THR A 174 12.12 5.39 9.43
N ASN A 175 13.13 6.19 9.81
CA ASN A 175 13.28 7.52 9.26
C ASN A 175 13.98 7.39 7.90
N LEU A 176 13.33 7.74 6.80
CA LEU A 176 13.84 7.65 5.42
C LEU A 176 15.24 8.27 5.23
N ALA A 177 15.64 9.23 6.05
CA ALA A 177 16.97 9.82 6.03
C ALA A 177 18.13 8.83 6.35
N GLN A 178 17.83 7.69 6.97
CA GLN A 178 18.82 6.66 7.30
C GLN A 178 18.85 5.48 6.30
N GLN A 179 17.87 5.35 5.43
CA GLN A 179 17.81 4.27 4.44
C GLN A 179 18.70 4.47 3.22
N SER A 180 18.97 5.72 2.82
CA SER A 180 19.73 6.02 1.61
C SER A 180 21.23 5.71 1.68
N ALA A 181 21.77 5.45 2.84
CA ALA A 181 23.22 5.25 3.02
C ALA A 181 23.67 3.78 3.23
N GLY A 182 22.78 2.84 3.45
CA GLY A 182 23.18 1.50 3.91
C GLY A 182 22.60 0.26 3.22
N SER A 183 21.59 0.41 2.37
CA SER A 183 20.79 -0.74 1.95
C SER A 183 21.30 -1.52 0.74
N LEU A 184 22.28 -1.03 0.00
CA LEU A 184 22.83 -1.71 -1.19
C LEU A 184 24.05 -2.60 -0.92
N ALA A 185 24.65 -2.53 0.27
CA ALA A 185 25.89 -3.24 0.58
C ALA A 185 25.71 -4.59 1.30
N ALA A 186 24.51 -5.00 1.65
CA ALA A 186 24.25 -6.21 2.44
C ALA A 186 23.53 -7.34 1.68
N GLN A 187 23.78 -7.48 0.38
CA GLN A 187 23.35 -8.64 -0.39
C GLN A 187 24.49 -9.65 -0.45
N GLY A 188 24.71 -10.37 0.59
CA GLY A 188 25.72 -11.43 0.61
C GLY A 188 25.76 -12.14 1.94
N GLY A 189 25.07 -13.24 2.02
CA GLY A 189 25.46 -14.36 2.87
C GLY A 189 25.27 -14.18 4.37
N GLY A 190 24.52 -15.12 4.93
CA GLY A 190 24.68 -15.53 6.31
C GLY A 190 23.97 -14.66 7.33
N PHE A 191 23.07 -15.30 8.00
CA PHE A 191 22.40 -14.84 9.20
C PHE A 191 23.44 -14.47 10.28
N GLN A 192 24.04 -13.27 10.18
CA GLN A 192 24.75 -12.71 11.31
C GLN A 192 23.70 -12.17 12.30
N ARG A 193 23.56 -12.88 13.41
CA ARG A 193 22.87 -12.38 14.60
C ARG A 193 23.56 -11.08 15.03
N SER A 194 23.16 -9.96 14.48
CA SER A 194 23.46 -8.66 15.07
C SER A 194 22.60 -8.54 16.33
N ARG A 195 23.20 -8.84 17.48
CA ARG A 195 22.62 -8.67 18.82
C ARG A 195 22.24 -7.21 19.15
N GLY A 196 22.05 -6.33 18.17
CA GLY A 196 22.00 -4.90 18.39
C GLY A 196 20.77 -4.16 17.89
N SER A 197 19.79 -4.78 17.23
CA SER A 197 18.68 -4.01 16.64
C SER A 197 17.30 -4.26 17.23
N TYR A 198 17.16 -5.21 18.13
CA TYR A 198 15.99 -5.30 18.98
C TYR A 198 16.42 -4.77 20.36
N ASN A 199 16.23 -3.47 20.60
CA ASN A 199 16.12 -3.00 21.95
C ASN A 199 14.82 -3.54 22.51
N TYR A 200 14.87 -4.76 23.06
CA TYR A 200 13.97 -5.14 24.13
C TYR A 200 14.35 -4.25 25.29
N SER A 201 14.03 -2.96 25.20
CA SER A 201 14.12 -2.10 26.36
C SER A 201 13.12 -2.68 27.33
N ALA A 202 13.60 -2.97 28.52
CA ALA A 202 12.77 -3.30 29.65
C ALA A 202 11.54 -2.40 29.58
N ASP A 203 10.34 -3.01 29.63
CA ASP A 203 9.12 -2.26 29.71
C ASP A 203 9.29 -1.16 30.75
N PRO A 204 9.21 0.14 30.39
CA PRO A 204 9.45 1.23 31.35
C PRO A 204 8.45 1.22 32.52
N THR A 205 7.37 0.45 32.41
CA THR A 205 6.36 0.30 33.46
C THR A 205 6.63 -0.89 34.38
N GLY A 206 7.51 -1.82 33.97
CA GLY A 206 7.81 -3.06 34.70
C GLY A 206 6.64 -4.04 34.81
N LEU A 207 5.57 -3.80 34.06
CA LEU A 207 4.33 -4.57 34.15
C LEU A 207 4.32 -5.82 33.24
N PHE A 208 5.27 -5.95 32.32
CA PHE A 208 5.20 -6.91 31.22
C PHE A 208 6.31 -7.97 31.20
N GLU A 209 7.14 -8.04 32.22
CA GLU A 209 8.13 -9.12 32.40
C GLU A 209 7.56 -10.25 33.27
N THR A 210 6.57 -10.98 32.76
CA THR A 210 6.13 -12.20 33.42
C THR A 210 6.67 -13.42 32.70
N ALA A 211 7.36 -14.29 33.44
CA ALA A 211 7.90 -15.54 32.88
C ALA A 211 6.81 -16.51 32.38
N ASP A 212 5.59 -16.37 32.87
CA ASP A 212 4.40 -17.10 32.43
C ASP A 212 3.20 -16.14 32.36
N ASP A 213 2.96 -15.63 31.19
CA ASP A 213 1.86 -14.71 30.89
C ASP A 213 0.47 -15.41 30.82
N ARG A 214 0.39 -16.72 31.13
CA ARG A 214 -0.87 -17.50 31.18
C ARG A 214 -1.38 -17.70 32.59
N VAL A 215 -0.55 -17.53 33.59
CA VAL A 215 -0.98 -17.78 34.98
C VAL A 215 -1.94 -16.71 35.45
N GLY A 216 -3.18 -17.13 35.73
CA GLY A 216 -4.22 -16.21 36.24
C GLY A 216 -4.85 -15.29 35.22
N VAL A 217 -4.61 -15.51 33.91
CA VAL A 217 -5.18 -14.69 32.85
C VAL A 217 -6.70 -14.84 32.79
N THR A 218 -7.40 -13.70 32.82
CA THR A 218 -8.85 -13.63 32.61
C THR A 218 -9.13 -13.28 31.17
N LEU A 219 -9.84 -14.20 30.47
CA LEU A 219 -10.22 -13.96 29.07
C LEU A 219 -11.38 -12.95 28.98
N VAL A 220 -11.22 -11.96 28.12
CA VAL A 220 -12.32 -11.06 27.76
C VAL A 220 -13.13 -11.65 26.60
N LYS A 221 -14.45 -11.56 26.68
CA LYS A 221 -15.33 -12.07 25.62
C LYS A 221 -15.26 -11.24 24.33
N LYS A 222 -15.04 -9.92 24.46
CA LYS A 222 -14.93 -8.99 23.35
C LYS A 222 -13.69 -8.12 23.56
N PRO A 223 -12.60 -8.37 22.82
CA PRO A 223 -11.39 -7.58 22.93
C PRO A 223 -11.62 -6.15 22.44
N THR A 224 -10.97 -5.18 23.08
CA THR A 224 -10.96 -3.80 22.64
C THR A 224 -9.72 -3.47 21.78
N PHE A 225 -8.73 -4.37 21.75
CA PHE A 225 -7.58 -4.21 20.88
C PHE A 225 -7.93 -4.43 19.38
N ILE A 226 -7.18 -3.76 18.53
CA ILE A 226 -7.35 -3.84 17.08
C ILE A 226 -7.07 -5.26 16.59
N ASN A 227 -7.92 -5.75 15.68
CA ASN A 227 -7.76 -7.03 15.01
C ASN A 227 -8.44 -6.99 13.63
N THR A 228 -8.11 -7.95 12.76
CA THR A 228 -8.68 -8.04 11.41
C THR A 228 -10.16 -8.42 11.38
N GLY A 229 -10.70 -8.91 12.49
CA GLY A 229 -11.91 -9.73 12.45
C GLY A 229 -11.65 -11.06 11.74
N GLN A 230 -12.68 -11.87 11.56
CA GLN A 230 -12.58 -13.13 10.83
C GLN A 230 -12.22 -12.88 9.36
N LEU A 231 -11.17 -13.53 8.87
CA LEU A 231 -10.75 -13.47 7.47
C LEU A 231 -11.48 -14.57 6.68
N THR A 232 -12.78 -14.41 6.55
CA THR A 232 -13.66 -15.37 5.85
C THR A 232 -14.31 -14.73 4.63
N LYS A 233 -14.81 -15.55 3.71
CA LYS A 233 -15.46 -15.10 2.47
C LYS A 233 -16.65 -14.17 2.75
N GLU A 234 -17.40 -14.42 3.80
CA GLU A 234 -18.59 -13.65 4.19
C GLU A 234 -18.25 -12.20 4.55
N SER A 235 -17.01 -11.95 4.93
CA SER A 235 -16.53 -10.60 5.24
C SER A 235 -16.08 -9.80 4.02
N LEU A 236 -16.01 -10.45 2.85
CA LEU A 236 -15.54 -9.85 1.60
C LEU A 236 -16.68 -9.24 0.79
N ARG A 237 -16.35 -8.27 -0.05
CA ARG A 237 -17.27 -7.63 -1.00
C ARG A 237 -16.87 -7.94 -2.44
N PRO A 238 -17.84 -8.13 -3.36
CA PRO A 238 -17.52 -8.38 -4.75
C PRO A 238 -16.95 -7.13 -5.43
N VAL A 239 -15.90 -7.33 -6.22
CA VAL A 239 -15.30 -6.32 -7.10
C VAL A 239 -15.24 -6.91 -8.51
N VAL A 240 -15.98 -6.31 -9.43
CA VAL A 240 -16.04 -6.77 -10.83
C VAL A 240 -14.82 -6.25 -11.57
N LYS A 241 -14.10 -7.17 -12.24
CA LYS A 241 -12.93 -6.86 -13.10
C LYS A 241 -11.89 -5.97 -12.41
N MET A 242 -11.52 -6.32 -11.18
CA MET A 242 -10.52 -5.57 -10.41
C MET A 242 -9.27 -5.34 -11.26
N ASN A 243 -8.88 -4.07 -11.42
CA ASN A 243 -7.75 -3.61 -12.25
C ASN A 243 -7.78 -4.14 -13.70
N GLY A 244 -8.97 -4.26 -14.29
CA GLY A 244 -9.12 -4.81 -15.65
C GLY A 244 -8.95 -6.33 -15.73
N GLY A 245 -8.98 -7.03 -14.60
CA GLY A 245 -8.94 -8.48 -14.55
C GLY A 245 -10.20 -9.15 -15.06
N LYS A 246 -10.23 -10.47 -14.91
CA LYS A 246 -11.31 -11.32 -15.39
C LYS A 246 -12.32 -11.60 -14.26
N ASP A 247 -13.59 -11.48 -14.60
CA ASP A 247 -14.74 -11.80 -13.74
C ASP A 247 -14.78 -11.02 -12.42
N THR A 248 -15.36 -11.60 -11.37
CA THR A 248 -15.52 -10.97 -10.05
C THR A 248 -14.56 -11.58 -9.06
N VAL A 249 -13.83 -10.75 -8.35
CA VAL A 249 -13.06 -11.11 -7.15
C VAL A 249 -13.76 -10.59 -5.91
N PHE A 250 -13.33 -11.05 -4.73
CA PHE A 250 -13.90 -10.62 -3.46
C PHE A 250 -12.80 -10.01 -2.59
N TYR A 251 -13.04 -8.81 -2.08
CA TYR A 251 -12.02 -8.00 -1.45
C TYR A 251 -12.54 -7.22 -0.24
N ARG A 252 -11.68 -7.00 0.74
CA ARG A 252 -11.85 -5.96 1.77
C ARG A 252 -10.52 -5.49 2.31
N ARG A 253 -10.45 -4.24 2.75
CA ARG A 253 -9.41 -3.76 3.64
C ARG A 253 -9.74 -4.17 5.06
N ALA A 254 -8.93 -5.08 5.63
CA ALA A 254 -9.13 -5.57 6.99
C ALA A 254 -8.58 -4.60 8.04
N LEU A 255 -7.41 -3.99 7.78
CA LEU A 255 -6.79 -2.97 8.62
C LEU A 255 -6.30 -1.81 7.76
N GLY A 256 -6.51 -0.60 8.23
CA GLY A 256 -5.98 0.63 7.64
C GLY A 256 -4.77 1.19 8.40
N PRO A 257 -4.20 2.31 7.94
CA PRO A 257 -2.95 2.88 8.47
C PRO A 257 -3.02 3.30 9.94
N GLY A 258 -4.20 3.54 10.49
CA GLY A 258 -4.39 3.87 11.91
C GLY A 258 -4.01 2.74 12.87
N ALA A 259 -3.95 1.50 12.38
CA ALA A 259 -3.55 0.33 13.16
C ALA A 259 -2.04 0.30 13.45
N PHE A 260 -1.23 1.12 12.77
CA PHE A 260 0.22 1.01 12.74
C PHE A 260 0.91 2.34 13.07
N ALA A 261 2.13 2.25 13.63
CA ALA A 261 3.00 3.39 13.88
C ALA A 261 4.08 3.56 12.81
N SER A 262 4.48 2.46 12.15
CA SER A 262 5.42 2.43 11.04
C SER A 262 4.79 2.91 9.73
N ASN A 263 5.50 2.72 8.62
CA ASN A 263 4.98 2.92 7.27
C ASN A 263 4.00 1.82 6.81
N TRP A 264 3.70 0.85 7.66
CA TRP A 264 2.70 -0.16 7.36
C TRP A 264 1.35 0.51 7.14
N ALA A 265 0.81 0.36 5.94
CA ALA A 265 -0.31 1.14 5.46
C ALA A 265 -1.64 0.40 5.57
N PHE A 266 -1.61 -0.91 5.31
CA PHE A 266 -2.83 -1.71 5.34
C PHE A 266 -2.56 -3.22 5.44
N VAL A 267 -3.63 -3.92 5.79
CA VAL A 267 -3.78 -5.36 5.60
C VAL A 267 -5.09 -5.59 4.85
N ASP A 268 -5.00 -6.20 3.68
CA ASP A 268 -6.16 -6.49 2.84
C ASP A 268 -6.39 -8.00 2.74
N HIS A 269 -7.64 -8.40 2.50
CA HIS A 269 -8.04 -9.77 2.27
C HIS A 269 -8.70 -9.86 0.90
N LEU A 270 -8.16 -10.70 0.04
CA LEU A 270 -8.57 -10.89 -1.35
C LEU A 270 -8.84 -12.36 -1.63
N MET A 271 -9.96 -12.68 -2.26
CA MET A 271 -10.25 -14.00 -2.80
C MET A 271 -10.55 -13.90 -4.29
N ILE A 272 -9.80 -14.66 -5.08
CA ILE A 272 -9.93 -14.77 -6.53
C ILE A 272 -10.59 -16.13 -6.83
N PRO A 273 -11.89 -16.18 -7.22
CA PRO A 273 -12.58 -17.40 -7.57
C PRO A 273 -11.91 -18.13 -8.73
N VAL A 274 -12.21 -19.41 -8.89
CA VAL A 274 -11.69 -20.26 -9.98
C VAL A 274 -11.86 -19.58 -11.34
N GLY A 275 -10.76 -19.44 -12.06
CA GLY A 275 -10.70 -18.84 -13.40
C GLY A 275 -10.84 -17.32 -13.46
N SER A 276 -10.91 -16.64 -12.29
CA SER A 276 -10.92 -15.18 -12.17
C SER A 276 -9.52 -14.62 -12.00
N SER A 277 -9.36 -13.30 -12.16
CA SER A 277 -8.06 -12.63 -12.00
C SER A 277 -8.20 -11.19 -11.51
N VAL A 278 -7.13 -10.70 -10.88
CA VAL A 278 -6.82 -9.28 -10.74
C VAL A 278 -5.92 -8.87 -11.92
N GLY A 279 -6.29 -7.83 -12.62
CA GLY A 279 -5.57 -7.38 -13.82
C GLY A 279 -4.21 -6.73 -13.49
N ARG A 280 -3.47 -6.42 -14.55
CA ARG A 280 -2.14 -5.80 -14.45
C ARG A 280 -2.24 -4.36 -13.94
N HIS A 281 -1.54 -4.07 -12.85
CA HIS A 281 -1.49 -2.75 -12.23
C HIS A 281 -0.16 -2.57 -11.51
N PHE A 282 0.12 -1.36 -11.02
CA PHE A 282 1.30 -1.07 -10.19
C PHE A 282 0.96 -0.04 -9.11
N HIS A 283 1.75 -0.03 -8.07
CA HIS A 283 1.72 0.98 -7.02
C HIS A 283 2.95 1.87 -7.12
N ALA A 284 2.80 3.19 -7.11
CA ALA A 284 3.92 4.12 -7.21
C ALA A 284 4.59 4.37 -5.84
N GLY A 285 3.83 4.29 -4.75
CA GLY A 285 4.27 4.66 -3.41
C GLY A 285 4.09 3.59 -2.34
N VAL A 286 3.72 2.36 -2.72
CA VAL A 286 3.49 1.25 -1.79
C VAL A 286 4.20 0.00 -2.29
N ASP A 287 4.97 -0.62 -1.41
CA ASP A 287 5.41 -2.01 -1.57
C ASP A 287 4.36 -2.94 -1.00
N GLU A 288 4.22 -4.12 -1.56
CA GLU A 288 3.26 -5.12 -1.09
C GLU A 288 3.90 -6.48 -0.86
N VAL A 289 3.35 -7.22 0.09
CA VAL A 289 3.62 -8.64 0.27
C VAL A 289 2.30 -9.38 0.22
N TYR A 290 2.21 -10.34 -0.68
CA TYR A 290 1.05 -11.21 -0.87
C TYR A 290 1.32 -12.57 -0.24
N LEU A 291 0.59 -12.92 0.80
CA LEU A 291 0.63 -14.25 1.42
C LEU A 291 -0.53 -15.09 0.91
N VAL A 292 -0.25 -16.24 0.34
CA VAL A 292 -1.27 -17.22 -0.05
C VAL A 292 -1.77 -17.94 1.19
N ILE A 293 -3.02 -17.72 1.58
CA ILE A 293 -3.64 -18.36 2.75
C ILE A 293 -4.53 -19.54 2.39
N LYS A 294 -4.86 -19.69 1.10
CA LYS A 294 -5.64 -20.84 0.61
C LYS A 294 -5.55 -20.99 -0.90
N GLY A 295 -5.52 -22.23 -1.36
CA GLY A 295 -5.56 -22.58 -2.78
C GLY A 295 -4.26 -22.33 -3.50
N LYS A 296 -4.35 -22.13 -4.80
CA LYS A 296 -3.20 -21.92 -5.70
C LYS A 296 -3.57 -21.06 -6.92
N GLY A 297 -2.55 -20.49 -7.54
CA GLY A 297 -2.72 -19.65 -8.72
C GLY A 297 -1.38 -19.27 -9.32
N LYS A 298 -1.39 -18.17 -10.05
CA LYS A 298 -0.18 -17.58 -10.64
C LYS A 298 -0.09 -16.11 -10.28
N VAL A 299 1.13 -15.66 -10.10
CA VAL A 299 1.47 -14.25 -10.01
C VAL A 299 2.28 -13.84 -11.23
N HIS A 300 2.01 -12.64 -11.73
CA HIS A 300 2.79 -11.95 -12.73
C HIS A 300 3.46 -10.74 -12.08
N VAL A 301 4.76 -10.59 -12.23
CA VAL A 301 5.48 -9.37 -11.83
C VAL A 301 6.38 -8.95 -12.98
N ASN A 302 6.18 -7.74 -13.49
CA ASN A 302 6.82 -7.20 -14.69
C ASN A 302 6.61 -8.13 -15.91
N ASP A 303 7.67 -8.82 -16.36
CA ASP A 303 7.63 -9.74 -17.49
C ASP A 303 7.73 -11.22 -17.08
N GLU A 304 7.68 -11.50 -15.77
CA GLU A 304 7.85 -12.85 -15.23
C GLU A 304 6.54 -13.40 -14.65
N TRP A 305 6.34 -14.72 -14.79
CA TRP A 305 5.26 -15.46 -14.16
C TRP A 305 5.81 -16.51 -13.20
N ALA A 306 5.12 -16.74 -12.09
CA ALA A 306 5.40 -17.83 -11.18
C ALA A 306 4.11 -18.47 -10.66
N ASP A 307 4.15 -19.77 -10.45
CA ASP A 307 3.09 -20.48 -9.73
C ASP A 307 3.23 -20.22 -8.23
N ILE A 308 2.10 -20.03 -7.57
CA ILE A 308 2.02 -19.79 -6.13
C ILE A 308 0.97 -20.70 -5.48
N THR A 309 1.25 -21.11 -4.26
CA THR A 309 0.39 -22.02 -3.50
C THR A 309 0.36 -21.62 -2.01
N TYR A 310 -0.49 -22.30 -1.24
CA TYR A 310 -0.61 -22.07 0.19
C TYR A 310 0.73 -21.93 0.92
N GLY A 311 0.87 -20.87 1.70
CA GLY A 311 2.06 -20.54 2.48
C GLY A 311 3.13 -19.76 1.71
N ASP A 312 2.95 -19.52 0.41
CA ASP A 312 3.89 -18.69 -0.36
C ASP A 312 3.70 -17.20 -0.07
N ALA A 313 4.82 -16.48 0.03
CA ALA A 313 4.87 -15.03 0.22
C ALA A 313 5.56 -14.35 -0.97
N VAL A 314 4.82 -13.51 -1.68
CA VAL A 314 5.28 -12.82 -2.89
C VAL A 314 5.54 -11.35 -2.58
N PRO A 315 6.79 -10.87 -2.61
CA PRO A 315 7.10 -9.46 -2.48
C PRO A 315 6.94 -8.75 -3.84
N VAL A 316 6.24 -7.62 -3.84
CA VAL A 316 6.08 -6.72 -4.98
C VAL A 316 6.51 -5.32 -4.54
N ARG A 317 7.44 -4.72 -5.27
CA ARG A 317 7.94 -3.38 -4.94
C ARG A 317 7.16 -2.31 -5.69
N ALA A 318 7.16 -1.12 -5.13
CA ALA A 318 6.62 0.06 -5.79
C ALA A 318 7.24 0.22 -7.20
N GLY A 319 6.40 0.50 -8.18
CA GLY A 319 6.77 0.58 -9.59
C GLY A 319 6.77 -0.75 -10.35
N GLU A 320 6.67 -1.90 -9.67
CA GLU A 320 6.55 -3.20 -10.34
C GLU A 320 5.10 -3.45 -10.77
N VAL A 321 4.92 -3.75 -12.05
CA VAL A 321 3.62 -4.13 -12.60
C VAL A 321 3.31 -5.56 -12.20
N HIS A 322 2.13 -5.80 -11.62
CA HIS A 322 1.76 -7.14 -11.19
C HIS A 322 0.30 -7.49 -11.45
N ALA A 323 0.01 -8.78 -11.44
CA ALA A 323 -1.31 -9.35 -11.62
C ALA A 323 -1.39 -10.71 -10.93
N PHE A 324 -2.61 -11.16 -10.63
CA PHE A 324 -2.86 -12.46 -10.01
C PHE A 324 -4.00 -13.19 -10.71
N GLU A 325 -3.86 -14.49 -10.90
CA GLU A 325 -4.94 -15.34 -11.37
C GLU A 325 -5.05 -16.61 -10.52
N SER A 326 -6.27 -17.05 -10.28
CA SER A 326 -6.51 -18.33 -9.64
C SER A 326 -6.24 -19.48 -10.61
N SER A 327 -6.04 -20.67 -10.07
CA SER A 327 -5.94 -21.89 -10.89
C SER A 327 -7.29 -22.20 -11.58
N ALA A 328 -7.25 -23.11 -12.55
CA ALA A 328 -8.47 -23.62 -13.20
C ALA A 328 -9.31 -24.52 -12.29
N THR A 329 -8.81 -24.94 -11.14
CA THR A 329 -9.45 -25.95 -10.26
C THR A 329 -9.68 -25.47 -8.83
N GLU A 330 -8.93 -24.46 -8.39
CA GLU A 330 -8.99 -23.94 -7.03
C GLU A 330 -9.00 -22.42 -7.01
N PRO A 331 -9.75 -21.80 -6.10
CA PRO A 331 -9.63 -20.36 -5.86
C PRO A 331 -8.26 -20.02 -5.28
N LEU A 332 -7.85 -18.77 -5.37
CA LEU A 332 -6.67 -18.22 -4.72
C LEU A 332 -7.11 -17.20 -3.68
N GLU A 333 -6.70 -17.40 -2.42
CA GLU A 333 -7.04 -16.49 -1.32
C GLU A 333 -5.76 -15.92 -0.71
N LEU A 334 -5.71 -14.60 -0.57
CA LEU A 334 -4.52 -13.83 -0.27
C LEU A 334 -4.75 -12.88 0.90
N ILE A 335 -3.75 -12.74 1.77
CA ILE A 335 -3.59 -11.57 2.63
C ILE A 335 -2.52 -10.68 2.01
N ILE A 336 -2.80 -9.39 1.92
CA ILE A 336 -1.92 -8.39 1.32
C ILE A 336 -1.47 -7.44 2.42
N TYR A 337 -0.15 -7.30 2.58
CA TYR A 337 0.48 -6.37 3.49
C TYR A 337 1.05 -5.21 2.68
N GLY A 338 0.46 -4.03 2.81
CA GLY A 338 0.94 -2.83 2.11
C GLY A 338 1.85 -1.98 3.00
N ILE A 339 3.03 -1.62 2.51
CA ILE A 339 3.99 -0.76 3.20
C ILE A 339 4.24 0.47 2.36
N ALA A 340 3.78 1.64 2.82
CA ALA A 340 3.99 2.89 2.12
C ALA A 340 5.48 3.30 2.14
N LEU A 341 5.99 3.80 1.03
CA LEU A 341 7.35 4.37 0.96
C LEU A 341 7.46 5.61 1.85
N GLU A 342 6.37 6.36 1.98
CA GLU A 342 6.26 7.50 2.88
C GLU A 342 5.01 7.35 3.75
N LYS A 343 5.19 7.48 5.08
CA LYS A 343 4.09 7.32 6.04
C LYS A 343 2.94 8.27 5.75
N GLY A 344 1.72 7.71 5.68
CA GLY A 344 0.49 8.46 5.42
C GLY A 344 0.23 8.76 3.95
N LYS A 345 1.18 8.47 3.05
CA LYS A 345 0.95 8.48 1.61
C LYS A 345 0.61 7.07 1.16
N LEU A 346 -0.62 6.89 0.75
CA LEU A 346 -1.10 5.65 0.17
C LEU A 346 -1.35 5.89 -1.31
N ASP A 347 -0.92 4.95 -2.14
CA ASP A 347 -1.52 4.80 -3.46
C ASP A 347 -2.95 4.34 -3.25
N VAL A 348 -3.86 5.23 -3.46
CA VAL A 348 -5.29 4.96 -3.23
C VAL A 348 -5.90 4.15 -4.35
N THR A 349 -5.19 4.06 -5.44
CA THR A 349 -5.64 3.32 -6.61
C THR A 349 -4.49 2.51 -7.16
N ASP A 350 -4.78 1.25 -7.33
CA ASP A 350 -4.18 0.45 -8.36
C ASP A 350 -4.29 1.25 -9.65
N VAL A 351 -3.22 1.95 -10.05
CA VAL A 351 -3.26 2.77 -11.26
C VAL A 351 -3.22 1.81 -12.45
N PRO A 352 -4.29 1.66 -13.21
CA PRO A 352 -4.21 0.94 -14.47
C PRO A 352 -3.14 1.61 -15.34
N LEU A 353 -2.37 0.84 -16.10
CA LEU A 353 -1.27 1.33 -16.94
C LEU A 353 -1.70 2.38 -17.98
N THR A 354 -3.01 2.55 -18.18
CA THR A 354 -3.60 3.59 -19.02
C THR A 354 -4.94 3.99 -18.43
N MET A 355 -5.08 5.23 -18.02
CA MET A 355 -6.37 5.79 -17.61
C MET A 355 -6.72 6.95 -18.51
N ALA A 356 -7.96 6.95 -19.01
CA ALA A 356 -8.53 8.11 -19.67
C ALA A 356 -9.38 8.90 -18.67
N LYS A 357 -9.16 10.19 -18.61
CA LYS A 357 -9.96 11.13 -17.83
C LYS A 357 -10.68 12.09 -18.75
N LEU A 358 -11.96 12.29 -18.51
CA LEU A 358 -12.76 13.34 -19.17
C LEU A 358 -13.17 14.36 -18.13
N GLN A 359 -12.92 15.63 -18.40
CA GLN A 359 -13.47 16.77 -17.64
C GLN A 359 -14.54 17.46 -18.49
N MET A 360 -15.72 17.59 -17.93
CA MET A 360 -16.86 18.26 -18.55
C MET A 360 -17.27 19.46 -17.70
N PHE A 361 -17.35 20.62 -18.30
CA PHE A 361 -17.71 21.88 -17.66
C PHE A 361 -19.11 22.28 -18.09
N PHE A 362 -19.94 22.68 -17.14
CA PHE A 362 -21.34 23.04 -17.38
C PHE A 362 -21.65 24.42 -16.81
N GLU A 363 -22.28 25.24 -17.61
CA GLU A 363 -22.91 26.52 -17.18
C GLU A 363 -24.35 26.24 -16.80
N VAL A 364 -24.60 26.08 -15.50
CA VAL A 364 -25.94 25.79 -14.96
C VAL A 364 -26.45 27.01 -14.20
N GLU A 365 -27.73 27.34 -14.36
CA GLU A 365 -28.37 28.41 -13.57
C GLU A 365 -28.48 28.01 -12.11
N PRO A 366 -28.30 28.94 -11.14
CA PRO A 366 -28.42 28.65 -9.72
C PRO A 366 -29.74 27.97 -9.31
N ALA A 367 -30.81 28.28 -9.97
CA ALA A 367 -32.13 27.67 -9.73
C ALA A 367 -32.15 26.16 -10.06
N ASN A 368 -31.22 25.67 -10.88
CA ASN A 368 -31.16 24.31 -11.33
C ASN A 368 -30.04 23.46 -10.63
N TYR A 369 -29.29 24.06 -9.70
CA TYR A 369 -28.15 23.35 -9.05
C TYR A 369 -28.60 22.05 -8.38
N ALA A 370 -29.59 22.09 -7.53
CA ALA A 370 -30.09 20.90 -6.83
C ALA A 370 -30.63 19.83 -7.79
N ALA A 371 -31.24 20.22 -8.89
CA ALA A 371 -31.74 19.32 -9.93
C ALA A 371 -30.55 18.69 -10.70
N PHE A 372 -29.49 19.44 -10.98
CA PHE A 372 -28.28 18.99 -11.65
C PHE A 372 -27.50 17.97 -10.79
N GLU A 373 -27.29 18.29 -9.52
CA GLU A 373 -26.68 17.38 -8.54
C GLU A 373 -27.48 16.09 -8.39
N LYS A 374 -28.80 16.21 -8.28
CA LYS A 374 -29.67 15.03 -8.19
C LYS A 374 -29.61 14.18 -9.46
N ASN A 375 -29.57 14.78 -10.64
CA ASN A 375 -29.43 14.06 -11.90
C ASN A 375 -28.08 13.33 -12.00
N TYR A 376 -27.00 13.95 -11.53
CA TYR A 376 -25.70 13.27 -11.46
C TYR A 376 -25.78 12.01 -10.61
N ILE A 377 -26.37 12.10 -9.41
CA ILE A 377 -26.46 10.97 -8.45
C ILE A 377 -27.42 9.89 -8.95
N ASP A 378 -28.61 10.27 -9.39
CA ASP A 378 -29.72 9.33 -9.65
C ASP A 378 -29.71 8.77 -11.09
N VAL A 379 -29.04 9.46 -12.03
CA VAL A 379 -29.08 9.09 -13.45
C VAL A 379 -27.69 8.83 -14.00
N TYR A 380 -26.78 9.80 -13.87
CA TYR A 380 -25.48 9.72 -14.53
C TYR A 380 -24.57 8.65 -13.93
N VAL A 381 -24.38 8.66 -12.61
CA VAL A 381 -23.56 7.68 -11.90
C VAL A 381 -24.07 6.24 -12.05
N PRO A 382 -25.37 5.94 -11.90
CA PRO A 382 -25.88 4.60 -12.15
C PRO A 382 -25.66 4.11 -13.59
N ALA A 383 -25.74 5.00 -14.59
CA ALA A 383 -25.45 4.65 -15.98
C ALA A 383 -23.96 4.32 -16.19
N LEU A 384 -23.05 5.11 -15.58
CA LEU A 384 -21.60 4.88 -15.63
C LEU A 384 -21.19 3.58 -14.96
N ARG A 385 -21.76 3.24 -13.80
CA ARG A 385 -21.43 2.04 -13.03
C ARG A 385 -21.70 0.73 -13.77
N LYS A 386 -22.51 0.76 -14.81
CA LYS A 386 -22.77 -0.39 -15.68
C LYS A 386 -21.69 -0.59 -16.77
N GLN A 387 -20.82 0.39 -16.95
CA GLN A 387 -19.89 0.38 -18.07
C GLN A 387 -18.59 -0.35 -17.72
N ALA A 388 -18.09 -1.11 -18.70
CA ALA A 388 -16.79 -1.76 -18.56
C ALA A 388 -15.69 -0.72 -18.46
N GLY A 389 -14.76 -0.93 -17.53
CA GLY A 389 -13.61 -0.05 -17.33
C GLY A 389 -13.91 1.29 -16.66
N TYR A 390 -15.15 1.52 -16.19
CA TYR A 390 -15.44 2.71 -15.40
C TYR A 390 -14.77 2.65 -14.02
N LEU A 391 -13.94 3.65 -13.70
CA LEU A 391 -13.17 3.72 -12.45
C LEU A 391 -13.79 4.66 -11.42
N GLY A 392 -14.44 5.72 -11.88
CA GLY A 392 -15.05 6.69 -10.99
C GLY A 392 -15.41 8.01 -11.65
N SER A 393 -16.15 8.84 -10.91
CA SER A 393 -16.49 10.19 -11.31
C SER A 393 -16.59 11.11 -10.11
N LYS A 394 -16.48 12.41 -10.36
CA LYS A 394 -16.72 13.48 -9.38
C LYS A 394 -17.59 14.55 -10.01
N LEU A 395 -18.46 15.13 -9.21
CA LEU A 395 -19.13 16.39 -9.55
C LEU A 395 -18.63 17.47 -8.60
N LEU A 396 -18.07 18.54 -9.17
CA LEU A 396 -17.45 19.64 -8.46
C LEU A 396 -18.27 20.90 -8.73
N LEU A 397 -18.58 21.67 -7.69
CA LEU A 397 -19.15 23.01 -7.80
C LEU A 397 -17.98 24.00 -7.85
N ILE A 398 -17.88 24.77 -8.94
CA ILE A 398 -16.84 25.78 -9.11
C ILE A 398 -17.10 26.92 -8.12
N PHE A 399 -16.04 27.43 -7.49
CA PHE A 399 -16.15 28.51 -6.52
C PHE A 399 -16.81 29.76 -7.13
N PRO A 400 -17.68 30.45 -6.35
CA PRO A 400 -18.26 31.73 -6.77
C PRO A 400 -17.18 32.76 -7.13
N ALA A 401 -17.56 33.75 -7.95
CA ALA A 401 -16.65 34.75 -8.49
C ALA A 401 -15.85 35.54 -7.43
N ASP A 402 -16.45 35.81 -6.28
CA ASP A 402 -15.81 36.49 -5.15
C ASP A 402 -14.70 35.67 -4.51
N ILE A 403 -14.91 34.35 -4.35
CA ILE A 403 -13.89 33.41 -3.84
C ILE A 403 -12.79 33.23 -4.89
N THR A 404 -13.15 33.01 -6.15
CA THR A 404 -12.25 32.87 -7.27
C THR A 404 -11.31 34.06 -7.38
N LYS A 405 -11.84 35.27 -7.33
CA LYS A 405 -11.08 36.53 -7.37
C LYS A 405 -10.12 36.66 -6.17
N ARG A 406 -10.60 36.35 -4.96
CA ARG A 406 -9.79 36.40 -3.74
C ARG A 406 -8.61 35.42 -3.80
N ASN A 407 -8.81 34.28 -4.41
CA ASN A 407 -7.77 33.22 -4.55
C ASN A 407 -6.84 33.45 -5.76
N GLY A 408 -7.06 34.50 -6.56
CA GLY A 408 -6.24 34.77 -7.76
C GLY A 408 -6.50 33.79 -8.90
N SER A 409 -7.60 33.04 -8.88
CA SER A 409 -7.97 32.11 -9.94
C SER A 409 -8.70 32.84 -11.09
N PRO A 410 -8.59 32.35 -12.34
CA PRO A 410 -9.35 32.88 -13.46
C PRO A 410 -10.87 32.76 -13.22
N GLU A 411 -11.63 33.78 -13.64
CA GLU A 411 -13.08 33.69 -13.64
C GLU A 411 -13.53 32.65 -14.67
N SER A 412 -14.56 31.88 -14.32
CA SER A 412 -15.18 30.87 -15.19
C SER A 412 -16.67 31.18 -15.34
N LYS A 413 -17.19 31.09 -16.56
CA LYS A 413 -18.64 31.08 -16.80
C LYS A 413 -19.30 29.77 -16.38
N PHE A 414 -18.52 28.71 -16.26
CA PHE A 414 -19.01 27.41 -15.84
C PHE A 414 -19.15 27.34 -14.33
N THR A 415 -20.17 26.62 -13.90
CA THR A 415 -20.54 26.48 -12.48
C THR A 415 -20.30 25.08 -11.93
N PHE A 416 -20.36 24.07 -12.79
CA PHE A 416 -20.01 22.69 -12.43
C PHE A 416 -18.92 22.15 -13.32
N GLU A 417 -18.09 21.28 -12.73
CA GLU A 417 -17.18 20.38 -13.42
C GLU A 417 -17.54 18.95 -13.07
N MET A 418 -17.65 18.08 -14.08
CA MET A 418 -17.83 16.64 -13.90
C MET A 418 -16.60 15.93 -14.43
N GLU A 419 -15.91 15.18 -13.57
CA GLU A 419 -14.81 14.32 -13.93
C GLU A 419 -15.29 12.88 -14.11
N LEU A 420 -14.85 12.22 -15.18
CA LEU A 420 -15.05 10.79 -15.41
C LEU A 420 -13.70 10.13 -15.59
N MET A 421 -13.54 8.92 -15.08
CA MET A 421 -12.33 8.11 -15.25
C MET A 421 -12.69 6.72 -15.76
N PHE A 422 -11.93 6.26 -16.75
CA PHE A 422 -12.00 4.92 -17.32
C PHE A 422 -10.59 4.33 -17.39
N GLU A 423 -10.49 3.00 -17.36
CA GLU A 423 -9.21 2.29 -17.51
C GLU A 423 -8.55 2.59 -18.86
N LYS A 424 -9.36 2.77 -19.92
CA LYS A 424 -8.90 3.02 -21.29
C LYS A 424 -9.86 3.95 -22.03
N GLU A 425 -9.31 4.73 -22.95
CA GLU A 425 -10.10 5.63 -23.79
C GLU A 425 -11.12 4.87 -24.66
N GLU A 426 -10.78 3.68 -25.15
CA GLU A 426 -11.69 2.87 -25.96
C GLU A 426 -12.97 2.50 -25.20
N GLN A 427 -12.85 2.23 -23.89
CA GLN A 427 -13.99 1.92 -23.03
C GLN A 427 -14.87 3.16 -22.80
N ARG A 428 -14.26 4.32 -22.59
CA ARG A 428 -14.98 5.60 -22.52
C ARG A 428 -15.71 5.88 -23.83
N VAL A 429 -15.05 5.70 -24.97
CA VAL A 429 -15.67 5.87 -26.30
C VAL A 429 -16.77 4.84 -26.54
N ALA A 430 -16.60 3.59 -26.07
CA ALA A 430 -17.66 2.59 -26.17
C ALA A 430 -18.90 3.02 -25.38
N TRP A 431 -18.73 3.60 -24.17
CA TRP A 431 -19.84 4.13 -23.38
C TRP A 431 -20.63 5.21 -24.12
N THR A 432 -19.95 6.15 -24.81
CA THR A 432 -20.66 7.22 -25.56
C THR A 432 -21.56 6.71 -26.71
N LYS A 433 -21.52 5.41 -26.99
CA LYS A 433 -22.36 4.75 -28.01
C LYS A 433 -23.51 3.95 -27.38
N THR A 434 -23.69 3.99 -26.07
CA THR A 434 -24.75 3.26 -25.38
C THR A 434 -26.02 4.09 -25.22
N GLN A 435 -27.17 3.42 -25.13
CA GLN A 435 -28.45 4.08 -24.86
C GLN A 435 -28.47 4.74 -23.48
N GLU A 436 -27.79 4.15 -22.50
CA GLU A 436 -27.64 4.71 -21.16
C GLU A 436 -26.90 6.05 -21.19
N HIS A 437 -25.86 6.17 -22.03
CA HIS A 437 -25.17 7.43 -22.25
C HIS A 437 -26.12 8.47 -22.85
N ASP A 438 -26.79 8.14 -23.92
CA ASP A 438 -27.67 9.07 -24.63
C ASP A 438 -28.77 9.62 -23.71
N PHE A 439 -29.35 8.74 -22.89
CA PHE A 439 -30.35 9.13 -21.90
C PHE A 439 -29.76 10.03 -20.81
N ALA A 440 -28.62 9.64 -20.20
CA ALA A 440 -28.00 10.42 -19.14
C ALA A 440 -27.48 11.76 -19.64
N TRP A 441 -26.87 11.78 -20.83
CA TRP A 441 -26.37 12.98 -21.47
C TRP A 441 -27.48 13.97 -21.85
N ALA A 442 -28.56 13.48 -22.46
CA ALA A 442 -29.70 14.32 -22.83
C ALA A 442 -30.30 15.03 -21.61
N LYS A 443 -30.46 14.34 -20.48
CA LYS A 443 -30.95 14.93 -19.24
C LYS A 443 -29.97 15.95 -18.66
N THR A 444 -28.69 15.66 -18.66
CA THR A 444 -27.65 16.51 -18.07
C THR A 444 -27.47 17.78 -18.91
N SER A 445 -27.32 17.64 -20.23
CA SER A 445 -27.08 18.76 -21.14
C SER A 445 -28.28 19.70 -21.22
N ALA A 446 -29.51 19.20 -21.09
CA ALA A 446 -30.72 20.02 -21.08
C ALA A 446 -30.82 20.99 -19.89
N MET A 447 -30.10 20.76 -18.80
CA MET A 447 -30.06 21.63 -17.63
C MET A 447 -28.97 22.71 -17.67
N ALA A 448 -28.08 22.64 -18.66
CA ALA A 448 -26.98 23.59 -18.84
C ALA A 448 -27.23 24.56 -20.01
N LYS A 449 -26.88 25.81 -19.83
CA LYS A 449 -26.87 26.82 -20.90
C LYS A 449 -25.78 26.58 -21.93
N SER A 450 -24.64 26.15 -21.46
CA SER A 450 -23.50 25.76 -22.28
C SER A 450 -22.67 24.72 -21.59
N TYR A 451 -21.91 23.95 -22.36
CA TYR A 451 -20.97 22.95 -21.85
C TYR A 451 -19.76 22.83 -22.78
N GLN A 452 -18.67 22.36 -22.21
CA GLN A 452 -17.48 21.91 -22.96
C GLN A 452 -16.86 20.73 -22.26
N TRP A 453 -16.01 20.02 -22.95
CA TRP A 453 -15.28 18.89 -22.37
C TRP A 453 -13.85 18.82 -22.91
N ILE A 454 -12.94 18.25 -22.10
CA ILE A 454 -11.55 18.04 -22.44
C ILE A 454 -11.20 16.62 -22.00
N GLY A 455 -10.58 15.86 -22.89
CA GLY A 455 -10.04 14.52 -22.58
C GLY A 455 -8.58 14.62 -22.17
N TYR A 456 -8.16 13.74 -21.26
CA TYR A 456 -6.80 13.64 -20.76
C TYR A 456 -6.35 12.19 -20.68
N ASP A 457 -5.09 11.96 -21.04
CA ASP A 457 -4.37 10.77 -20.58
C ASP A 457 -3.82 11.07 -19.18
N VAL A 458 -4.07 10.17 -18.23
CA VAL A 458 -3.54 10.34 -16.88
C VAL A 458 -2.08 9.89 -16.90
N VAL A 459 -1.16 10.85 -16.85
CA VAL A 459 0.29 10.62 -16.88
C VAL A 459 0.91 10.51 -15.50
N GLY A 460 0.14 10.76 -14.45
CA GLY A 460 0.54 10.62 -13.05
C GLY A 460 -0.65 10.86 -12.13
N MET A 461 -0.71 10.14 -11.04
CA MET A 461 -1.75 10.30 -10.03
C MET A 461 -1.15 10.08 -8.64
N ASP A 462 -1.36 11.06 -7.77
CA ASP A 462 -1.14 10.93 -6.33
C ASP A 462 -2.50 11.12 -5.65
N GLN A 463 -3.03 10.07 -5.06
CA GLN A 463 -4.27 10.15 -4.29
C GLN A 463 -3.97 9.80 -2.84
N VAL A 464 -4.11 10.80 -1.98
CA VAL A 464 -4.15 10.54 -0.54
C VAL A 464 -5.47 9.84 -0.22
N ALA A 465 -5.40 8.65 0.40
CA ALA A 465 -6.58 7.98 0.94
C ALA A 465 -7.32 8.96 1.85
N ASP A 466 -8.64 8.99 1.76
CA ASP A 466 -9.46 9.82 2.66
C ASP A 466 -9.08 9.50 4.11
N PRO A 467 -8.35 10.39 4.81
CA PRO A 467 -7.83 10.12 6.14
C PRO A 467 -8.95 9.95 7.19
N LEU A 468 -10.19 10.27 6.81
CA LEU A 468 -11.34 10.20 7.70
C LEU A 468 -12.22 8.97 7.45
N GLY A 469 -11.98 8.18 6.39
CA GLY A 469 -12.75 6.98 6.07
C GLY A 469 -14.25 7.23 5.85
N LYS A 470 -14.65 8.50 5.71
CA LYS A 470 -16.06 8.92 5.70
C LYS A 470 -16.61 9.26 4.32
N ARG A 471 -15.78 9.29 3.28
CA ARG A 471 -16.19 9.73 1.94
C ARG A 471 -16.40 8.62 0.92
N ASN A 472 -16.28 7.37 1.27
CA ASN A 472 -17.03 6.34 0.58
C ASN A 472 -18.48 6.45 1.01
N VAL A 473 -19.07 7.60 0.79
CA VAL A 473 -20.52 7.75 0.81
C VAL A 473 -21.01 7.00 -0.41
N THR A 474 -21.08 5.69 -0.26
CA THR A 474 -22.10 4.93 -0.94
C THR A 474 -23.37 5.54 -0.42
N ILE A 475 -24.03 6.35 -1.24
CA ILE A 475 -25.41 6.72 -1.00
C ILE A 475 -26.19 5.44 -1.22
N GLU A 476 -26.15 4.55 -0.25
CA GLU A 476 -27.14 3.51 -0.10
C GLU A 476 -28.38 4.26 0.42
N LYS A 477 -29.27 4.59 -0.49
CA LYS A 477 -30.63 4.88 -0.10
C LYS A 477 -31.22 3.63 0.53
N GLN A 478 -31.60 3.76 1.81
CA GLN A 478 -32.63 2.94 2.40
C GLN A 478 -33.93 3.04 1.58
#